data_58e64aad7066c970e1bd13abd90515a8
#
_entry.id   58e64aad7066c970e1bd13abd90515a8
#
_cell.length_a   1.000
_cell.length_b   1.000
_cell.length_c   1.000
_cell.angle_alpha   90.00
_cell.angle_beta   90.00
_cell.angle_gamma   90.00
#
_symmetry.space_group_name_H-M   'P 1'
#
loop_
_entity.id
_entity.type
_entity.pdbx_description
1 polymer ?
#
loop_
_entity_poly.entity_id
_entity_poly.type
_entity_poly.pdbx_seq_one_letter_code
_entity_poly.pdbx_strand_id
1 'polypeptide(L)'
;MNSGMRLLLVEDEDTVARFVTLGLTAERFAVDRAGDGKTGLELAMASPYDLLIVDLMLPGLSGTELISKVRNKNTEVPIIVLTARDAVDDKVKNFEAGADDYLTKPFAFAELLIRIKALLRRGPVNRSNIIRVGDLEIERLTHQVKRNNVAVKLTSKEYGLLEYLAVNAGRVVSRTMIIEHVWDQSFEGFTNIVDVYIRQLRAKIDDPFKRKLIHTMRSVGYSLSDGEVK
;
A
#
# COMPACT_ATOMS: atom_id res chain seq x y z
N MET A 1 2.88 -7.52 9.53
CA MET A 1 3.21 -6.44 8.63
C MET A 1 2.04 -6.11 7.77
N ASN A 2 2.08 -5.02 7.33
CA ASN A 2 1.16 -4.11 6.79
C ASN A 2 0.63 -4.51 5.42
N SER A 3 -0.54 -4.95 5.29
CA SER A 3 -1.28 -5.07 4.06
C SER A 3 -2.02 -3.77 3.74
N GLY A 4 -1.41 -2.66 4.17
CA GLY A 4 -1.77 -1.34 3.76
C GLY A 4 -1.35 -1.07 2.33
N MET A 5 -1.27 0.19 2.00
CA MET A 5 -0.80 0.69 0.71
C MET A 5 0.64 0.28 0.45
N ARG A 6 0.91 -0.16 -0.77
CA ARG A 6 2.24 -0.60 -1.21
C ARG A 6 2.95 0.53 -1.92
N LEU A 7 4.11 0.89 -1.40
CA LEU A 7 4.93 1.98 -1.93
C LEU A 7 6.19 1.42 -2.59
N LEU A 8 6.63 2.05 -3.67
CA LEU A 8 7.94 1.78 -4.26
C LEU A 8 8.86 2.96 -3.95
N LEU A 9 9.99 2.68 -3.31
CA LEU A 9 11.07 3.62 -3.09
C LEU A 9 12.23 3.33 -4.05
N VAL A 10 12.58 4.29 -4.89
CA VAL A 10 13.72 4.24 -5.79
C VAL A 10 14.73 5.26 -5.32
N GLU A 11 15.80 4.79 -4.67
CA GLU A 11 16.80 5.60 -3.97
C GLU A 11 18.11 4.80 -3.90
N ASP A 12 19.18 5.35 -4.42
CA ASP A 12 20.49 4.70 -4.47
C ASP A 12 21.31 4.89 -3.19
N GLU A 13 21.08 5.98 -2.45
CA GLU A 13 21.76 6.22 -1.20
C GLU A 13 21.18 5.34 -0.08
N ASP A 14 21.94 4.32 0.35
CA ASP A 14 21.52 3.36 1.38
C ASP A 14 21.03 3.99 2.68
N THR A 15 21.67 5.07 3.12
CA THR A 15 21.33 5.76 4.37
C THR A 15 19.92 6.37 4.28
N VAL A 16 19.63 7.08 3.19
CA VAL A 16 18.32 7.69 2.93
C VAL A 16 17.26 6.60 2.75
N ALA A 17 17.56 5.59 1.93
CA ALA A 17 16.65 4.49 1.65
C ALA A 17 16.25 3.74 2.93
N ARG A 18 17.21 3.43 3.81
CA ARG A 18 16.93 2.76 5.09
C ARG A 18 16.10 3.66 6.03
N PHE A 19 16.44 4.95 6.13
CA PHE A 19 15.69 5.90 6.95
C PHE A 19 14.23 5.99 6.50
N VAL A 20 13.99 6.16 5.20
CA VAL A 20 12.64 6.24 4.63
C VAL A 20 11.88 4.93 4.81
N THR A 21 12.52 3.79 4.48
CA THR A 21 11.89 2.47 4.60
C THR A 21 11.48 2.16 6.02
N LEU A 22 12.36 2.40 7.02
CA LEU A 22 12.05 2.16 8.43
C LEU A 22 10.89 3.04 8.91
N GLY A 23 10.89 4.32 8.56
CA GLY A 23 9.83 5.24 8.93
C GLY A 23 8.48 4.83 8.32
N LEU A 24 8.44 4.52 7.02
CA LEU A 24 7.22 4.11 6.33
C LEU A 24 6.68 2.76 6.81
N THR A 25 7.59 1.82 7.12
CA THR A 25 7.19 0.53 7.70
C THR A 25 6.60 0.70 9.11
N ALA A 26 7.14 1.61 9.92
CA ALA A 26 6.56 1.96 11.23
C ALA A 26 5.15 2.56 11.08
N GLU A 27 4.91 3.32 10.02
CA GLU A 27 3.58 3.87 9.64
C GLU A 27 2.70 2.84 8.92
N ARG A 28 3.12 1.57 8.84
CA ARG A 28 2.37 0.43 8.31
C ARG A 28 2.21 0.40 6.78
N PHE A 29 3.05 1.06 6.04
CA PHE A 29 3.16 0.86 4.59
C PHE A 29 4.00 -0.37 4.27
N ALA A 30 3.63 -1.09 3.21
CA ALA A 30 4.52 -2.06 2.58
C ALA A 30 5.45 -1.30 1.63
N VAL A 31 6.76 -1.47 1.78
CA VAL A 31 7.75 -0.71 1.00
C VAL A 31 8.67 -1.66 0.27
N ASP A 32 8.60 -1.62 -1.07
CA ASP A 32 9.63 -2.22 -1.91
C ASP A 32 10.70 -1.18 -2.21
N ARG A 33 11.95 -1.63 -2.35
CA ARG A 33 13.08 -0.77 -2.62
C ARG A 33 13.80 -1.17 -3.91
N ALA A 34 14.20 -0.15 -4.69
CA ALA A 34 15.16 -0.27 -5.78
C ALA A 34 16.31 0.71 -5.55
N GLY A 35 17.55 0.29 -5.81
CA GLY A 35 18.76 1.10 -5.67
C GLY A 35 19.20 1.77 -6.97
N ASP A 36 18.47 1.61 -8.07
CA ASP A 36 18.75 2.21 -9.36
C ASP A 36 17.48 2.38 -10.20
N GLY A 37 17.55 3.23 -11.21
CA GLY A 37 16.38 3.57 -12.02
C GLY A 37 15.86 2.41 -12.89
N LYS A 38 16.72 1.50 -13.34
CA LYS A 38 16.30 0.35 -14.16
C LYS A 38 15.49 -0.65 -13.34
N THR A 39 16.03 -1.05 -12.19
CA THR A 39 15.32 -1.92 -11.24
C THR A 39 14.03 -1.27 -10.76
N GLY A 40 14.04 0.04 -10.46
CA GLY A 40 12.85 0.81 -10.09
C GLY A 40 11.76 0.76 -11.16
N LEU A 41 12.13 0.94 -12.43
CA LEU A 41 11.20 0.85 -13.56
C LEU A 41 10.64 -0.57 -13.72
N GLU A 42 11.48 -1.59 -13.63
CA GLU A 42 11.06 -3.00 -13.73
C GLU A 42 10.01 -3.34 -12.65
N LEU A 43 10.25 -2.95 -11.40
CA LEU A 43 9.30 -3.13 -10.30
C LEU A 43 8.00 -2.36 -10.52
N ALA A 44 8.08 -1.08 -10.92
CA ALA A 44 6.91 -0.25 -11.19
C ALA A 44 6.03 -0.81 -12.32
N MET A 45 6.62 -1.55 -13.28
CA MET A 45 5.89 -2.17 -14.38
C MET A 45 5.35 -3.57 -14.05
N ALA A 46 6.01 -4.29 -13.14
CA ALA A 46 5.65 -5.66 -12.79
C ALA A 46 4.51 -5.74 -11.75
N SER A 47 4.37 -4.73 -10.90
CA SER A 47 3.42 -4.75 -9.79
C SER A 47 2.68 -3.41 -9.63
N PRO A 48 1.42 -3.43 -9.17
CA PRO A 48 0.72 -2.21 -8.83
C PRO A 48 1.25 -1.62 -7.51
N TYR A 49 1.55 -0.32 -7.52
CA TYR A 49 1.88 0.46 -6.33
C TYR A 49 0.85 1.56 -6.10
N ASP A 50 0.65 1.93 -4.85
CA ASP A 50 -0.25 3.02 -4.46
C ASP A 50 0.42 4.40 -4.57
N LEU A 51 1.77 4.45 -4.46
CA LEU A 51 2.58 5.64 -4.65
C LEU A 51 4.03 5.25 -4.92
N LEU A 52 4.71 6.03 -5.75
CA LEU A 52 6.14 5.94 -5.99
C LEU A 52 6.88 7.09 -5.30
N ILE A 53 8.03 6.80 -4.70
CA ILE A 53 8.98 7.76 -4.16
C ILE A 53 10.26 7.59 -4.97
N VAL A 54 10.67 8.62 -5.71
CA VAL A 54 11.74 8.50 -6.71
C VAL A 54 12.79 9.59 -6.51
N ASP A 55 14.06 9.20 -6.34
CA ASP A 55 15.16 10.14 -6.48
C ASP A 55 15.39 10.46 -7.96
N LEU A 56 15.75 11.70 -8.27
CA LEU A 56 16.11 12.09 -9.63
C LEU A 56 17.52 11.64 -10.01
N MET A 57 18.42 11.62 -9.04
CA MET A 57 19.85 11.36 -9.26
C MET A 57 20.16 9.85 -9.10
N LEU A 58 19.56 9.05 -9.96
CA LEU A 58 19.75 7.59 -9.94
C LEU A 58 20.84 7.15 -10.94
N PRO A 59 21.61 6.11 -10.62
CA PRO A 59 22.55 5.53 -11.56
C PRO A 59 21.83 4.83 -12.73
N GLY A 60 22.40 4.95 -13.92
CA GLY A 60 21.91 4.32 -15.14
C GLY A 60 20.71 5.04 -15.76
N LEU A 61 19.52 4.69 -15.35
CA LEU A 61 18.28 5.38 -15.77
C LEU A 61 17.94 6.46 -14.76
N SER A 62 17.92 7.72 -15.20
CA SER A 62 17.56 8.85 -14.31
C SER A 62 16.12 8.77 -13.80
N GLY A 63 15.86 9.36 -12.61
CA GLY A 63 14.52 9.41 -12.06
C GLY A 63 13.51 10.10 -12.98
N THR A 64 13.92 11.14 -13.70
CA THR A 64 13.08 11.84 -14.69
C THR A 64 12.65 10.91 -15.83
N GLU A 65 13.60 10.12 -16.39
CA GLU A 65 13.28 9.14 -17.44
C GLU A 65 12.40 8.00 -16.91
N LEU A 66 12.64 7.55 -15.68
CA LEU A 66 11.79 6.55 -15.02
C LEU A 66 10.35 7.06 -14.91
N ILE A 67 10.15 8.28 -14.38
CA ILE A 67 8.83 8.89 -14.24
C ILE A 67 8.13 8.99 -15.58
N SER A 68 8.80 9.50 -16.61
CA SER A 68 8.24 9.60 -17.96
C SER A 68 7.78 8.25 -18.51
N LYS A 69 8.59 7.19 -18.34
CA LYS A 69 8.24 5.82 -18.78
C LYS A 69 7.06 5.23 -17.98
N VAL A 70 6.99 5.49 -16.69
CA VAL A 70 5.85 5.09 -15.83
C VAL A 70 4.58 5.80 -16.31
N ARG A 71 4.64 7.11 -16.55
CA ARG A 71 3.47 7.91 -17.01
C ARG A 71 2.92 7.43 -18.34
N ASN A 72 3.76 6.98 -19.24
CA ASN A 72 3.32 6.41 -20.53
C ASN A 72 2.45 5.16 -20.38
N LYS A 73 2.57 4.40 -19.28
CA LYS A 73 1.78 3.19 -19.01
C LYS A 73 0.73 3.36 -17.93
N ASN A 74 1.02 4.18 -16.92
CA ASN A 74 0.14 4.42 -15.77
C ASN A 74 0.16 5.90 -15.41
N THR A 75 -0.80 6.64 -15.90
CA THR A 75 -0.93 8.08 -15.67
C THR A 75 -1.44 8.44 -14.27
N GLU A 76 -1.92 7.46 -13.50
CA GLU A 76 -2.69 7.69 -12.28
C GLU A 76 -1.92 7.43 -10.98
N VAL A 77 -0.83 6.65 -11.02
CA VAL A 77 -0.06 6.36 -9.80
C VAL A 77 0.60 7.65 -9.27
N PRO A 78 0.35 8.07 -8.03
CA PRO A 78 1.00 9.25 -7.47
C PRO A 78 2.51 9.06 -7.38
N ILE A 79 3.28 10.10 -7.75
CA ILE A 79 4.74 10.09 -7.69
C ILE A 79 5.22 11.31 -6.91
N ILE A 80 5.95 11.07 -5.83
CA ILE A 80 6.71 12.09 -5.11
C ILE A 80 8.19 11.96 -5.44
N VAL A 81 8.80 13.07 -5.78
CA VAL A 81 10.22 13.16 -6.13
C VAL A 81 11.04 13.61 -4.91
N LEU A 82 12.12 12.89 -4.62
CA LEU A 82 13.17 13.35 -3.73
C LEU A 82 14.26 13.99 -4.58
N THR A 83 14.72 15.19 -4.22
CA THR A 83 15.71 15.90 -5.03
C THR A 83 16.69 16.69 -4.17
N ALA A 84 17.94 16.84 -4.63
CA ALA A 84 18.91 17.74 -4.02
C ALA A 84 18.49 19.19 -4.19
N ARG A 85 18.91 20.08 -3.28
CA ARG A 85 18.56 21.50 -3.25
C ARG A 85 18.97 22.25 -4.53
N ASP A 86 20.06 21.82 -5.14
CA ASP A 86 20.66 22.46 -6.33
C ASP A 86 19.94 22.11 -7.64
N ALA A 87 19.08 21.08 -7.62
CA ALA A 87 18.23 20.71 -8.76
C ALA A 87 16.90 21.50 -8.84
N VAL A 88 16.78 22.59 -8.08
CA VAL A 88 15.55 23.41 -8.02
C VAL A 88 15.29 24.13 -9.34
N ASP A 89 16.32 24.50 -10.11
CA ASP A 89 16.15 25.14 -11.42
C ASP A 89 15.61 24.17 -12.49
N ASP A 90 15.71 22.85 -12.27
CA ASP A 90 15.11 21.82 -13.10
C ASP A 90 13.65 21.47 -12.70
N LYS A 91 13.07 22.13 -11.68
CA LYS A 91 11.69 21.86 -11.22
C LYS A 91 10.66 21.99 -12.36
N VAL A 92 10.81 22.96 -13.25
CA VAL A 92 9.87 23.15 -14.37
C VAL A 92 9.93 21.94 -15.31
N LYS A 93 11.12 21.45 -15.67
CA LYS A 93 11.30 20.26 -16.52
C LYS A 93 10.79 18.98 -15.85
N ASN A 94 10.91 18.89 -14.54
CA ASN A 94 10.49 17.73 -13.77
C ASN A 94 8.97 17.68 -13.53
N PHE A 95 8.29 18.83 -13.45
CA PHE A 95 6.82 18.88 -13.50
C PHE A 95 6.30 18.43 -14.87
N GLU A 96 6.98 18.77 -15.95
CA GLU A 96 6.68 18.27 -17.30
C GLU A 96 6.86 16.76 -17.42
N ALA A 97 7.74 16.13 -16.61
CA ALA A 97 7.89 14.68 -16.53
C ALA A 97 6.73 13.95 -15.85
N GLY A 98 5.84 14.68 -15.14
CA GLY A 98 4.61 14.13 -14.56
C GLY A 98 4.68 13.70 -13.10
N ALA A 99 5.57 14.28 -12.29
CA ALA A 99 5.55 14.11 -10.83
C ALA A 99 4.41 14.90 -10.19
N ASP A 100 3.86 14.41 -9.09
CA ASP A 100 2.72 15.00 -8.38
C ASP A 100 3.15 15.89 -7.21
N ASP A 101 4.33 15.65 -6.63
CA ASP A 101 4.92 16.46 -5.55
C ASP A 101 6.44 16.32 -5.52
N TYR A 102 7.12 17.26 -4.83
CA TYR A 102 8.57 17.33 -4.69
C TYR A 102 8.96 17.59 -3.26
N LEU A 103 10.02 16.92 -2.81
CA LEU A 103 10.62 17.11 -1.50
C LEU A 103 12.14 17.25 -1.63
N THR A 104 12.69 18.37 -1.16
CA THR A 104 14.13 18.62 -1.23
C THR A 104 14.89 17.97 -0.09
N LYS A 105 16.01 17.32 -0.40
CA LYS A 105 16.96 16.80 0.58
C LYS A 105 17.83 17.95 1.15
N PRO A 106 18.13 17.96 2.47
CA PRO A 106 17.64 17.06 3.51
C PRO A 106 16.20 17.40 3.94
N PHE A 107 15.43 16.38 4.30
CA PHE A 107 14.03 16.50 4.74
C PHE A 107 13.77 15.83 6.07
N ALA A 108 12.73 16.29 6.77
CA ALA A 108 12.20 15.58 7.93
C ALA A 108 11.25 14.47 7.49
N PHE A 109 11.33 13.28 8.13
CA PHE A 109 10.42 12.17 7.82
C PHE A 109 8.95 12.56 7.96
N ALA A 110 8.61 13.39 8.96
CA ALA A 110 7.24 13.87 9.16
C ALA A 110 6.71 14.67 7.94
N GLU A 111 7.56 15.45 7.27
CA GLU A 111 7.18 16.18 6.06
C GLU A 111 6.90 15.21 4.89
N LEU A 112 7.79 14.25 4.65
CA LEU A 112 7.58 13.21 3.64
C LEU A 112 6.27 12.46 3.88
N LEU A 113 6.01 12.07 5.13
CA LEU A 113 4.80 11.33 5.51
C LEU A 113 3.52 12.13 5.25
N ILE A 114 3.51 13.43 5.59
CA ILE A 114 2.35 14.32 5.33
C ILE A 114 2.08 14.41 3.83
N ARG A 115 3.12 14.57 3.00
CA ARG A 115 3.00 14.66 1.54
C ARG A 115 2.50 13.35 0.93
N ILE A 116 3.06 12.20 1.36
CA ILE A 116 2.58 10.87 0.95
C ILE A 116 1.08 10.72 1.28
N LYS A 117 0.68 11.01 2.52
CA LYS A 117 -0.73 10.93 2.94
C LYS A 117 -1.63 11.87 2.13
N ALA A 118 -1.14 13.06 1.76
CA ALA A 118 -1.87 14.00 0.91
C ALA A 118 -2.06 13.50 -0.52
N LEU A 119 -1.02 12.90 -1.13
CA LEU A 119 -1.08 12.33 -2.46
C LEU A 119 -1.99 11.10 -2.52
N LEU A 120 -1.87 10.20 -1.56
CA LEU A 120 -2.72 9.02 -1.46
C LEU A 120 -4.21 9.39 -1.30
N ARG A 121 -4.50 10.54 -0.67
CA ARG A 121 -5.86 11.09 -0.57
C ARG A 121 -6.39 11.63 -1.91
N ARG A 122 -5.49 12.13 -2.80
CA ARG A 122 -5.85 12.72 -4.10
C ARG A 122 -6.01 11.71 -5.23
N GLY A 123 -5.73 10.42 -4.99
CA GLY A 123 -5.78 9.36 -5.99
C GLY A 123 -7.12 9.29 -6.73
N PRO A 124 -7.16 8.67 -7.93
CA PRO A 124 -8.33 8.70 -8.80
C PRO A 124 -9.59 8.23 -8.08
N VAL A 125 -10.71 8.83 -8.46
CA VAL A 125 -12.06 8.71 -7.86
C VAL A 125 -12.51 7.26 -7.59
N ASN A 126 -11.81 6.26 -8.09
CA ASN A 126 -12.08 4.82 -7.92
C ASN A 126 -11.25 4.10 -6.84
N ARG A 127 -10.26 4.76 -6.21
CA ARG A 127 -9.59 4.25 -5.00
C ARG A 127 -10.00 5.10 -3.80
N SER A 128 -11.26 5.01 -3.41
CA SER A 128 -11.71 5.67 -2.19
C SER A 128 -10.82 5.21 -1.03
N ASN A 129 -10.27 6.17 -0.27
CA ASN A 129 -9.55 5.88 0.99
C ASN A 129 -10.43 5.08 1.96
N ILE A 130 -11.71 4.93 1.64
CA ILE A 130 -12.70 4.16 2.38
C ILE A 130 -13.15 3.00 1.50
N ILE A 131 -12.83 1.79 1.93
CA ILE A 131 -13.40 0.57 1.35
C ILE A 131 -14.70 0.27 2.08
N ARG A 132 -15.77 0.02 1.31
CA ARG A 132 -17.07 -0.36 1.84
C ARG A 132 -17.47 -1.74 1.34
N VAL A 133 -17.85 -2.61 2.27
CA VAL A 133 -18.43 -3.93 1.99
C VAL A 133 -19.63 -4.10 2.89
N GLY A 134 -20.82 -3.90 2.34
CA GLY A 134 -22.05 -3.81 3.12
C GLY A 134 -22.00 -2.65 4.12
N ASP A 135 -22.15 -2.95 5.40
CA ASP A 135 -22.07 -2.01 6.52
C ASP A 135 -20.66 -1.92 7.16
N LEU A 136 -19.68 -2.56 6.56
CA LEU A 136 -18.26 -2.44 6.93
C LEU A 136 -17.64 -1.27 6.18
N GLU A 137 -16.98 -0.37 6.91
CA GLU A 137 -16.17 0.71 6.38
C GLU A 137 -14.73 0.59 6.90
N ILE A 138 -13.76 0.69 6.00
CA ILE A 138 -12.33 0.66 6.29
C ILE A 138 -11.71 1.94 5.75
N GLU A 139 -11.26 2.82 6.62
CA GLU A 139 -10.53 4.02 6.23
C GLU A 139 -9.04 3.70 6.18
N ARG A 140 -8.49 3.61 4.98
CA ARG A 140 -7.13 3.12 4.70
C ARG A 140 -6.04 4.03 5.25
N LEU A 141 -6.24 5.35 5.25
CA LEU A 141 -5.23 6.31 5.70
C LEU A 141 -5.08 6.36 7.22
N THR A 142 -6.19 6.23 7.94
CA THR A 142 -6.21 6.29 9.40
C THR A 142 -6.22 4.91 10.05
N HIS A 143 -6.33 3.85 9.22
CA HIS A 143 -6.53 2.46 9.65
C HIS A 143 -7.74 2.27 10.57
N GLN A 144 -8.74 3.14 10.45
CA GLN A 144 -9.98 3.03 11.20
C GLN A 144 -10.93 2.05 10.52
N VAL A 145 -11.57 1.23 11.32
CA VAL A 145 -12.58 0.28 10.87
C VAL A 145 -13.86 0.54 11.62
N LYS A 146 -14.97 0.59 10.89
CA LYS A 146 -16.31 0.68 11.44
C LYS A 146 -17.19 -0.43 10.88
N ARG A 147 -18.02 -1.00 11.70
CA ARG A 147 -19.07 -1.94 11.30
C ARG A 147 -20.41 -1.43 11.81
N ASN A 148 -21.36 -1.18 10.91
CA ASN A 148 -22.64 -0.56 11.26
C ASN A 148 -22.47 0.73 12.09
N ASN A 149 -21.54 1.62 11.68
CA ASN A 149 -21.10 2.84 12.35
C ASN A 149 -20.44 2.66 13.73
N VAL A 150 -20.25 1.43 14.21
CA VAL A 150 -19.53 1.14 15.46
C VAL A 150 -18.05 0.93 15.16
N ALA A 151 -17.19 1.67 15.88
CA ALA A 151 -15.75 1.53 15.72
C ALA A 151 -15.27 0.16 16.21
N VAL A 152 -14.46 -0.53 15.39
CA VAL A 152 -13.88 -1.84 15.69
C VAL A 152 -12.39 -1.71 15.87
N LYS A 153 -11.88 -2.10 17.03
CA LYS A 153 -10.42 -2.08 17.30
C LYS A 153 -9.77 -3.36 16.81
N LEU A 154 -8.86 -3.23 15.86
CA LEU A 154 -8.08 -4.31 15.31
C LEU A 154 -6.60 -4.14 15.61
N THR A 155 -5.90 -5.26 15.81
CA THR A 155 -4.43 -5.29 15.79
C THR A 155 -3.94 -5.06 14.35
N SER A 156 -2.64 -4.76 14.19
CA SER A 156 -2.06 -4.51 12.86
C SER A 156 -2.24 -5.68 11.90
N LYS A 157 -2.14 -6.93 12.40
CA LYS A 157 -2.31 -8.13 11.58
C LYS A 157 -3.78 -8.40 11.21
N GLU A 158 -4.70 -8.19 12.16
CA GLU A 158 -6.12 -8.29 11.90
C GLU A 158 -6.58 -7.23 10.89
N TYR A 159 -6.09 -6.00 11.04
CA TYR A 159 -6.37 -4.92 10.09
C TYR A 159 -5.87 -5.31 8.69
N GLY A 160 -4.61 -5.72 8.60
CA GLY A 160 -4.04 -6.11 7.34
C GLY A 160 -4.77 -7.24 6.63
N LEU A 161 -5.17 -8.26 7.39
CA LEU A 161 -5.98 -9.35 6.85
C LEU A 161 -7.35 -8.83 6.36
N LEU A 162 -8.02 -7.98 7.15
CA LEU A 162 -9.31 -7.42 6.78
C LEU A 162 -9.21 -6.55 5.53
N GLU A 163 -8.21 -5.67 5.46
CA GLU A 163 -8.00 -4.80 4.31
C GLU A 163 -7.73 -5.62 3.04
N TYR A 164 -6.88 -6.65 3.13
CA TYR A 164 -6.60 -7.52 1.98
C TYR A 164 -7.86 -8.23 1.47
N LEU A 165 -8.67 -8.77 2.37
CA LEU A 165 -9.96 -9.36 2.02
C LEU A 165 -10.91 -8.33 1.40
N ALA A 166 -10.92 -7.10 1.91
CA ALA A 166 -11.81 -6.03 1.45
C ALA A 166 -11.42 -5.47 0.09
N VAL A 167 -10.12 -5.34 -0.20
CA VAL A 167 -9.62 -4.98 -1.54
C VAL A 167 -10.00 -6.04 -2.58
N ASN A 168 -10.05 -7.30 -2.17
CA ASN A 168 -10.47 -8.43 -3.00
C ASN A 168 -11.94 -8.81 -2.77
N ALA A 169 -12.79 -7.90 -2.32
CA ALA A 169 -14.19 -8.19 -2.02
C ALA A 169 -14.91 -8.88 -3.19
N GLY A 170 -15.70 -9.90 -2.86
CA GLY A 170 -16.42 -10.73 -3.84
C GLY A 170 -15.57 -11.80 -4.53
N ARG A 171 -14.25 -11.84 -4.26
CA ARG A 171 -13.34 -12.87 -4.79
C ARG A 171 -12.85 -13.79 -3.68
N VAL A 172 -12.51 -15.02 -4.03
CA VAL A 172 -11.88 -15.96 -3.11
C VAL A 172 -10.37 -15.76 -3.15
N VAL A 173 -9.75 -15.55 -1.98
CA VAL A 173 -8.30 -15.49 -1.81
C VAL A 173 -7.81 -16.74 -1.07
N SER A 174 -6.76 -17.37 -1.60
CA SER A 174 -6.19 -18.57 -1.00
C SER A 174 -5.42 -18.24 0.29
N ARG A 175 -5.21 -19.26 1.14
CA ARG A 175 -4.39 -19.11 2.35
C ARG A 175 -2.96 -18.67 2.02
N THR A 176 -2.39 -19.20 0.95
CA THR A 176 -1.05 -18.82 0.48
C THR A 176 -1.00 -17.33 0.11
N MET A 177 -1.93 -16.86 -0.71
CA MET A 177 -2.02 -15.43 -1.07
C MET A 177 -2.18 -14.53 0.16
N ILE A 178 -2.96 -14.95 1.14
CA ILE A 178 -3.12 -14.22 2.41
C ILE A 178 -1.80 -14.18 3.18
N ILE A 179 -1.08 -15.31 3.28
CA ILE A 179 0.21 -15.37 3.97
C ILE A 179 1.23 -14.45 3.30
N GLU A 180 1.40 -14.56 2.00
CA GLU A 180 2.34 -13.75 1.21
C GLU A 180 2.06 -12.24 1.33
N HIS A 181 0.80 -11.88 1.50
CA HIS A 181 0.41 -10.47 1.57
C HIS A 181 0.42 -9.89 2.99
N VAL A 182 0.05 -10.66 3.99
CA VAL A 182 -0.13 -10.21 5.39
C VAL A 182 1.08 -10.53 6.27
N TRP A 183 1.89 -11.54 5.91
CA TRP A 183 3.09 -11.97 6.64
C TRP A 183 4.30 -11.97 5.72
N ASP A 184 5.50 -11.71 6.26
CA ASP A 184 6.74 -11.77 5.49
C ASP A 184 7.01 -13.16 4.92
N GLN A 185 7.73 -13.22 3.79
CA GLN A 185 8.17 -14.46 3.13
C GLN A 185 9.04 -15.37 4.02
N SER A 186 9.55 -14.86 5.16
CA SER A 186 10.29 -15.65 6.14
C SER A 186 9.42 -16.54 7.02
N PHE A 187 8.12 -16.54 6.84
CA PHE A 187 7.18 -17.35 7.63
C PHE A 187 6.99 -18.72 6.99
N GLU A 188 8.03 -19.55 7.01
CA GLU A 188 7.91 -20.98 6.69
C GLU A 188 7.21 -21.72 7.84
N GLY A 189 6.02 -22.25 7.59
CA GLY A 189 5.54 -23.39 8.36
C GLY A 189 4.19 -23.34 9.05
N PHE A 190 3.40 -22.28 9.02
CA PHE A 190 2.10 -22.24 9.73
C PHE A 190 0.90 -21.87 8.85
N THR A 191 0.42 -22.84 8.07
CA THR A 191 -0.87 -22.68 7.33
C THR A 191 -2.05 -22.39 8.25
N ASN A 192 -1.99 -22.79 9.52
CA ASN A 192 -3.04 -22.57 10.52
C ASN A 192 -3.12 -21.12 11.04
N ILE A 193 -2.10 -20.28 10.78
CA ILE A 193 -2.10 -18.91 11.29
C ILE A 193 -3.24 -18.08 10.68
N VAL A 194 -3.52 -18.27 9.41
CA VAL A 194 -4.63 -17.58 8.72
C VAL A 194 -5.96 -17.91 9.40
N ASP A 195 -6.20 -19.18 9.69
CA ASP A 195 -7.45 -19.65 10.30
C ASP A 195 -7.65 -19.08 11.71
N VAL A 196 -6.55 -18.91 12.47
CA VAL A 196 -6.57 -18.26 13.79
C VAL A 196 -6.97 -16.78 13.66
N TYR A 197 -6.33 -16.04 12.74
CA TYR A 197 -6.66 -14.63 12.54
C TYR A 197 -8.05 -14.40 11.93
N ILE A 198 -8.51 -15.29 11.05
CA ILE A 198 -9.89 -15.25 10.55
C ILE A 198 -10.89 -15.44 11.71
N ARG A 199 -10.63 -16.37 12.63
CA ARG A 199 -11.49 -16.55 13.81
C ARG A 199 -11.51 -15.31 14.69
N GLN A 200 -10.34 -14.71 14.96
CA GLN A 200 -10.23 -13.49 15.76
C GLN A 200 -10.95 -12.33 15.07
N LEU A 201 -10.82 -12.21 13.77
CA LEU A 201 -11.45 -11.17 12.98
C LEU A 201 -12.97 -11.33 12.99
N ARG A 202 -13.48 -12.56 12.79
CA ARG A 202 -14.92 -12.86 12.88
C ARG A 202 -15.50 -12.50 14.24
N ALA A 203 -14.80 -12.78 15.32
CA ALA A 203 -15.25 -12.42 16.67
C ALA A 203 -15.47 -10.90 16.83
N LYS A 204 -14.80 -10.07 16.04
CA LYS A 204 -14.89 -8.60 16.12
C LYS A 204 -15.83 -8.00 15.10
N ILE A 205 -15.84 -8.51 13.86
CA ILE A 205 -16.59 -7.89 12.76
C ILE A 205 -17.81 -8.69 12.30
N ASP A 206 -17.91 -9.96 12.67
CA ASP A 206 -19.02 -10.80 12.26
C ASP A 206 -19.90 -11.24 13.44
N ASP A 207 -19.31 -11.77 14.52
CA ASP A 207 -20.11 -12.39 15.60
C ASP A 207 -21.06 -11.40 16.31
N PRO A 208 -20.68 -10.12 16.52
CA PRO A 208 -21.59 -9.14 17.09
C PRO A 208 -22.73 -8.72 16.16
N PHE A 209 -22.69 -9.12 14.87
CA PHE A 209 -23.63 -8.64 13.84
C PHE A 209 -24.41 -9.80 13.21
N LYS A 210 -25.67 -9.53 12.84
CA LYS A 210 -26.54 -10.54 12.20
C LYS A 210 -25.99 -11.01 10.86
N ARG A 211 -25.47 -10.06 10.07
CA ARG A 211 -24.95 -10.30 8.73
C ARG A 211 -23.45 -10.64 8.81
N LYS A 212 -23.08 -11.79 8.26
CA LYS A 212 -21.69 -12.22 8.20
C LYS A 212 -21.08 -11.78 6.88
N LEU A 213 -19.85 -11.27 6.90
CA LEU A 213 -19.15 -10.82 5.70
C LEU A 213 -17.99 -11.74 5.33
N ILE A 214 -17.39 -12.43 6.31
CA ILE A 214 -16.25 -13.33 6.04
C ILE A 214 -16.78 -14.73 5.77
N HIS A 215 -16.63 -15.19 4.53
CA HIS A 215 -17.03 -16.52 4.09
C HIS A 215 -15.83 -17.45 3.97
N THR A 216 -16.04 -18.74 4.31
CA THR A 216 -15.04 -19.79 4.10
C THR A 216 -15.40 -20.58 2.85
N MET A 217 -14.49 -20.61 1.89
CA MET A 217 -14.56 -21.52 0.76
C MET A 217 -13.71 -22.75 1.07
N ARG A 218 -14.37 -23.86 1.36
CA ARG A 218 -13.70 -25.09 1.80
C ARG A 218 -12.63 -25.51 0.79
N SER A 219 -11.47 -25.90 1.27
CA SER A 219 -10.29 -26.29 0.49
C SER A 219 -9.66 -25.21 -0.39
N VAL A 220 -10.24 -23.99 -0.50
CA VAL A 220 -9.74 -22.91 -1.32
C VAL A 220 -9.18 -21.78 -0.46
N GLY A 221 -10.00 -21.15 0.38
CA GLY A 221 -9.58 -19.98 1.14
C GLY A 221 -10.74 -19.22 1.76
N TYR A 222 -10.66 -17.88 1.69
CA TYR A 222 -11.63 -16.99 2.30
C TYR A 222 -12.06 -15.89 1.32
N SER A 223 -13.23 -15.34 1.53
CA SER A 223 -13.70 -14.16 0.81
C SER A 223 -14.42 -13.21 1.76
N LEU A 224 -14.46 -11.94 1.41
CA LEU A 224 -15.27 -10.92 2.07
C LEU A 224 -16.34 -10.45 1.09
N SER A 225 -17.60 -10.58 1.45
CA SER A 225 -18.71 -10.13 0.60
C SER A 225 -19.95 -9.82 1.42
N ASP A 226 -20.81 -8.95 0.89
CA ASP A 226 -22.11 -8.57 1.44
C ASP A 226 -23.26 -9.42 0.90
N GLY A 227 -22.95 -10.50 0.20
CA GLY A 227 -23.90 -11.45 -0.40
C GLY A 227 -23.25 -12.80 -0.64
N GLU A 228 -23.97 -13.71 -1.30
CA GLU A 228 -23.40 -14.99 -1.69
C GLU A 228 -22.21 -14.81 -2.63
N VAL A 229 -21.13 -15.51 -2.33
CA VAL A 229 -19.95 -15.58 -3.21
C VAL A 229 -20.26 -16.55 -4.33
N LYS A 230 -20.27 -16.07 -5.56
CA LYS A 230 -20.45 -16.91 -6.76
C LYS A 230 -19.18 -17.68 -7.09
#